data_5c7694dad74a486a7c113584de56e704
#
_entry.id   5c7694dad74a486a7c113584de56e704
#
_cell.length_a   1.000
_cell.length_b   1.000
_cell.length_c   1.000
_cell.angle_alpha   90.00
_cell.angle_beta   90.00
_cell.angle_gamma   90.00
#
_symmetry.space_group_name_H-M   'P 1'
#
loop_
_entity.id
_entity.type
_entity.pdbx_description
1 polymer ?
#
loop_
_entity_poly.entity_id
_entity_poly.type
_entity_poly.pdbx_seq_one_letter_code
_entity_poly.pdbx_strand_id
1 'polypeptide(L)'
;MDEIRISHVSKSYTTLSTDLVIGNAKRPSRTRKVLEDVNLAFPAGQLSVLVGRSGCGKSTLLKMLAGKESPDSGEISLPHGWHAALLSPEPYVITWTNVRQNVAMASGVGKTPEERYEHALEYVRLVGLEDCADLSPVELST
;
A
#
# COMPACT_ATOMS: atom_id res chain seq x y z
N MET A 1 -20.11 14.08 -9.48
CA MET A 1 -18.79 14.42 -8.88
C MET A 1 -18.06 13.10 -8.74
N ASP A 2 -16.82 13.08 -9.16
CA ASP A 2 -16.01 11.88 -9.01
C ASP A 2 -15.62 11.71 -7.55
N GLU A 3 -15.89 10.55 -6.99
CA GLU A 3 -15.54 10.20 -5.61
C GLU A 3 -15.15 8.73 -5.51
N ILE A 4 -14.28 8.40 -4.59
CA ILE A 4 -14.04 7.03 -4.18
C ILE A 4 -15.11 6.67 -3.18
N ARG A 5 -15.81 5.58 -3.41
CA ARG A 5 -16.91 5.14 -2.54
C ARG A 5 -16.60 3.79 -1.90
N ILE A 6 -16.88 3.69 -0.62
CA ILE A 6 -16.82 2.47 0.19
C ILE A 6 -18.23 2.20 0.68
N SER A 7 -18.78 1.04 0.36
CA SER A 7 -20.15 0.67 0.66
C SER A 7 -20.21 -0.67 1.38
N HIS A 8 -20.73 -0.66 2.62
CA HIS A 8 -20.96 -1.83 3.46
C HIS A 8 -19.73 -2.75 3.63
N VAL A 9 -18.54 -2.15 3.67
CA VAL A 9 -17.28 -2.90 3.73
C VAL A 9 -17.03 -3.47 5.12
N SER A 10 -16.81 -4.78 5.17
CA SER A 10 -16.39 -5.49 6.39
C SER A 10 -15.11 -6.28 6.13
N LYS A 11 -14.28 -6.41 7.16
CA LYS A 11 -13.02 -7.17 7.13
C LYS A 11 -12.71 -7.79 8.46
N SER A 12 -12.38 -9.08 8.43
CA SER A 12 -11.96 -9.87 9.59
C SER A 12 -10.65 -10.60 9.30
N TYR A 13 -9.85 -10.81 10.32
CA TYR A 13 -8.65 -11.64 10.23
C TYR A 13 -8.75 -12.81 11.19
N THR A 14 -8.43 -13.99 10.69
CA THR A 14 -8.35 -15.21 11.48
C THR A 14 -6.88 -15.57 11.71
N THR A 15 -6.47 -15.55 12.96
CA THR A 15 -5.14 -15.98 13.40
C THR A 15 -5.23 -17.34 14.06
N LEU A 16 -4.34 -18.25 13.70
CA LEU A 16 -4.18 -19.51 14.43
C LEU A 16 -3.43 -19.21 15.72
N SER A 17 -3.87 -19.82 16.83
CA SER A 17 -3.12 -19.74 18.09
C SER A 17 -1.69 -20.28 17.90
N THR A 18 -0.73 -19.60 18.53
CA THR A 18 0.67 -20.06 18.59
C THR A 18 0.89 -21.12 19.68
N ASP A 19 -0.15 -21.50 20.41
CA ASP A 19 -0.05 -22.51 21.45
C ASP A 19 0.43 -23.86 20.88
N LEU A 20 1.34 -24.49 21.58
CA LEU A 20 1.82 -25.84 21.25
C LEU A 20 0.65 -26.82 21.33
N VAL A 21 0.24 -27.34 20.20
CA VAL A 21 -0.77 -28.40 20.13
C VAL A 21 -0.04 -29.73 20.06
N ILE A 22 -0.17 -30.54 21.11
CA ILE A 22 0.39 -31.90 21.16
C ILE A 22 -0.63 -32.86 20.54
N GLY A 23 -0.21 -33.60 19.52
CA GLY A 23 -1.07 -34.55 18.80
C GLY A 23 -1.87 -33.95 17.64
N ASN A 24 -2.90 -34.66 17.17
CA ASN A 24 -3.74 -34.29 16.01
C ASN A 24 -4.86 -33.28 16.33
N ALA A 25 -4.78 -32.54 17.43
CA ALA A 25 -5.80 -31.55 17.76
C ALA A 25 -5.74 -30.34 16.81
N LYS A 26 -6.90 -29.85 16.37
CA LYS A 26 -6.99 -28.61 15.58
C LYS A 26 -6.52 -27.42 16.41
N ARG A 27 -5.61 -26.62 15.87
CA ARG A 27 -5.19 -25.35 16.51
C ARG A 27 -6.40 -24.43 16.68
N PRO A 28 -6.64 -23.88 17.89
CA PRO A 28 -7.70 -22.91 18.07
C PRO A 28 -7.43 -21.69 17.20
N SER A 29 -8.46 -21.21 16.54
CA SER A 29 -8.40 -19.98 15.70
C SER A 29 -9.15 -18.87 16.41
N ARG A 30 -8.63 -17.66 16.33
CA ARG A 30 -9.29 -16.45 16.82
C ARG A 30 -9.57 -15.53 15.63
N THR A 31 -10.85 -15.25 15.39
CA THR A 31 -11.26 -14.28 14.39
C THR A 31 -11.45 -12.92 15.05
N ARG A 32 -10.82 -11.88 14.49
CA ARG A 32 -10.96 -10.49 14.90
C ARG A 32 -11.59 -9.70 13.76
N LYS A 33 -12.75 -9.13 14.01
CA LYS A 33 -13.34 -8.12 13.11
C LYS A 33 -12.53 -6.84 13.23
N VAL A 34 -12.11 -6.29 12.09
CA VAL A 34 -11.30 -5.05 12.02
C VAL A 34 -12.11 -3.91 11.43
N LEU A 35 -12.93 -4.20 10.44
CA LEU A 35 -13.89 -3.27 9.87
C LEU A 35 -15.27 -3.95 9.86
N GLU A 36 -16.31 -3.20 10.16
CA GLU A 36 -17.67 -3.70 10.21
C GLU A 36 -18.61 -2.66 9.61
N ASP A 37 -19.24 -3.00 8.50
CA ASP A 37 -20.22 -2.19 7.76
C ASP A 37 -19.78 -0.74 7.52
N VAL A 38 -18.55 -0.56 7.06
CA VAL A 38 -17.96 0.77 6.83
C VAL A 38 -18.52 1.38 5.55
N ASN A 39 -19.06 2.60 5.69
CA ASN A 39 -19.60 3.39 4.61
C ASN A 39 -18.93 4.75 4.59
N LEU A 40 -18.14 5.06 3.54
CA LEU A 40 -17.37 6.31 3.40
C LEU A 40 -17.36 6.74 1.95
N ALA A 41 -17.20 8.06 1.75
CA ALA A 41 -16.94 8.64 0.43
C ALA A 41 -15.79 9.64 0.52
N PHE A 42 -14.89 9.62 -0.46
CA PHE A 42 -13.76 10.53 -0.57
C PHE A 42 -13.89 11.33 -1.87
N PRO A 43 -14.23 12.62 -1.79
CA PRO A 43 -14.35 13.48 -2.97
C PRO A 43 -13.02 13.61 -3.72
N ALA A 44 -13.10 13.69 -5.05
CA ALA A 44 -11.96 13.95 -5.91
C ALA A 44 -11.31 15.32 -5.63
N GLY A 45 -10.00 15.42 -5.83
CA GLY A 45 -9.27 16.67 -5.72
C GLY A 45 -9.12 17.22 -4.29
N GLN A 46 -9.42 16.42 -3.28
CA GLN A 46 -9.32 16.80 -1.87
C GLN A 46 -8.37 15.89 -1.08
N LEU A 47 -7.72 16.47 -0.09
CA LEU A 47 -6.99 15.71 0.91
C LEU A 47 -7.97 15.19 1.97
N SER A 48 -8.07 13.87 2.08
CA SER A 48 -8.86 13.20 3.12
C SER A 48 -7.95 12.55 4.15
N VAL A 49 -8.24 12.73 5.43
CA VAL A 49 -7.41 12.22 6.54
C VAL A 49 -8.20 11.23 7.37
N LEU A 50 -7.65 10.01 7.55
CA LEU A 50 -8.20 8.98 8.43
C LEU A 50 -7.52 9.07 9.80
N VAL A 51 -8.29 9.43 10.82
CA VAL A 51 -7.80 9.55 12.20
C VAL A 51 -8.46 8.48 13.07
N GLY A 52 -7.71 7.92 14.00
CA GLY A 52 -8.22 6.92 14.93
C GLY A 52 -7.11 6.20 15.70
N ARG A 53 -7.50 5.44 16.71
CA ARG A 53 -6.57 4.69 17.58
C ARG A 53 -5.76 3.66 16.78
N SER A 54 -4.58 3.27 17.31
CA SER A 54 -3.80 2.19 16.72
C SER A 54 -4.64 0.90 16.66
N GLY A 55 -4.53 0.15 15.55
CA GLY A 55 -5.24 -1.11 15.36
C GLY A 55 -6.74 -1.00 15.04
N CYS A 56 -7.31 0.22 14.79
CA CYS A 56 -8.71 0.38 14.43
C CYS A 56 -9.04 0.13 12.95
N GLY A 57 -8.07 -0.30 12.13
CA GLY A 57 -8.33 -0.69 10.74
C GLY A 57 -7.95 0.32 9.67
N LYS A 58 -7.36 1.49 10.00
CA LYS A 58 -6.95 2.51 9.00
C LYS A 58 -6.06 1.94 7.89
N SER A 59 -5.00 1.25 8.28
CA SER A 59 -4.06 0.64 7.32
C SER A 59 -4.71 -0.47 6.49
N THR A 60 -5.64 -1.23 7.08
CA THR A 60 -6.44 -2.24 6.37
C THR A 60 -7.31 -1.56 5.30
N LEU A 61 -7.99 -0.47 5.65
CA LEU A 61 -8.80 0.29 4.70
C LEU A 61 -7.97 0.86 3.55
N LEU A 62 -6.80 1.46 3.86
CA LEU A 62 -5.89 1.97 2.82
C LEU A 62 -5.35 0.87 1.91
N LYS A 63 -5.04 -0.32 2.44
CA LYS A 63 -4.63 -1.48 1.63
C LYS A 63 -5.74 -1.93 0.70
N MET A 64 -6.99 -1.94 1.16
CA MET A 64 -8.14 -2.28 0.33
C MET A 64 -8.41 -1.24 -0.75
N LEU A 65 -8.32 0.07 -0.42
CA LEU A 65 -8.41 1.16 -1.41
C LEU A 65 -7.34 1.05 -2.51
N ALA A 66 -6.15 0.60 -2.14
CA ALA A 66 -5.05 0.37 -3.09
C ALA A 66 -5.12 -0.99 -3.82
N GLY A 67 -6.18 -1.77 -3.63
CA GLY A 67 -6.33 -3.08 -4.24
C GLY A 67 -5.32 -4.14 -3.77
N LYS A 68 -4.63 -3.88 -2.64
CA LYS A 68 -3.66 -4.82 -2.05
C LYS A 68 -4.33 -5.88 -1.17
N GLU A 69 -5.58 -5.66 -0.82
CA GLU A 69 -6.40 -6.54 0.00
C GLU A 69 -7.86 -6.44 -0.43
N SER A 70 -8.61 -7.54 -0.33
CA SER A 70 -10.03 -7.55 -0.65
C SER A 70 -10.86 -7.50 0.63
N PRO A 71 -12.00 -6.82 0.64
CA PRO A 71 -12.96 -6.90 1.73
C PRO A 71 -13.58 -8.31 1.80
N ASP A 72 -14.08 -8.69 2.98
CA ASP A 72 -14.85 -9.94 3.16
C ASP A 72 -16.29 -9.76 2.67
N SER A 73 -16.82 -8.53 2.76
CA SER A 73 -18.12 -8.13 2.20
C SER A 73 -18.13 -6.63 1.88
N GLY A 74 -19.09 -6.20 1.08
CA GLY A 74 -19.21 -4.83 0.60
C GLY A 74 -18.38 -4.57 -0.63
N GLU A 75 -18.31 -3.31 -1.03
CA GLU A 75 -17.68 -2.89 -2.28
C GLU A 75 -16.87 -1.60 -2.10
N ILE A 76 -15.76 -1.51 -2.83
CA ILE A 76 -14.96 -0.30 -2.97
C ILE A 76 -14.93 0.05 -4.45
N SER A 77 -15.43 1.22 -4.80
CA SER A 77 -15.45 1.73 -6.16
C SER A 77 -14.60 2.97 -6.32
N LEU A 78 -13.75 2.96 -7.34
CA LEU A 78 -12.99 4.11 -7.79
C LEU A 78 -13.60 4.67 -9.08
N PRO A 79 -13.51 5.97 -9.35
CA PRO A 79 -13.91 6.54 -10.62
C PRO A 79 -13.21 5.85 -11.80
N HIS A 80 -13.89 5.79 -12.94
CA HIS A 80 -13.34 5.14 -14.14
C HIS A 80 -11.97 5.72 -14.53
N GLY A 81 -11.01 4.85 -14.77
CA GLY A 81 -9.64 5.23 -15.15
C GLY A 81 -8.74 5.65 -13.99
N TRP A 82 -9.23 5.62 -12.76
CA TRP A 82 -8.40 5.92 -11.59
C TRP A 82 -7.63 4.68 -11.12
N HIS A 83 -6.40 4.94 -10.70
CA HIS A 83 -5.54 3.95 -10.08
C HIS A 83 -5.10 4.45 -8.72
N ALA A 84 -5.16 3.59 -7.71
CA ALA A 84 -4.70 3.93 -6.37
C ALA A 84 -3.25 3.49 -6.19
N ALA A 85 -2.41 4.38 -5.65
CA ALA A 85 -1.06 4.05 -5.19
C ALA A 85 -1.02 4.11 -3.67
N LEU A 86 -0.33 3.16 -3.05
CA LEU A 86 -0.14 3.12 -1.60
C LEU A 86 1.31 3.41 -1.27
N LEU A 87 1.54 4.51 -0.56
CA LEU A 87 2.81 4.76 0.10
C LEU A 87 2.79 4.11 1.48
N SER A 88 3.62 3.08 1.66
CA SER A 88 3.75 2.38 2.95
C SER A 88 4.65 3.16 3.90
N PRO A 89 4.41 3.13 5.23
CA PRO A 89 5.34 3.67 6.21
C PRO A 89 6.67 2.89 6.25
N GLU A 90 6.66 1.63 5.82
CA GLU A 90 7.86 0.83 5.68
C GLU A 90 8.45 1.02 4.26
N PRO A 91 9.73 1.40 4.14
CA PRO A 91 10.36 1.56 2.83
C PRO A 91 10.49 0.19 2.14
N TYR A 92 9.86 0.06 0.98
CA TYR A 92 10.08 -1.09 0.09
C TYR A 92 11.13 -0.71 -0.95
N VAL A 93 12.39 -0.97 -0.63
CA VAL A 93 13.50 -0.76 -1.56
C VAL A 93 14.15 -2.09 -1.92
N ILE A 94 14.57 -2.20 -3.17
CA ILE A 94 15.32 -3.35 -3.66
C ILE A 94 16.81 -3.06 -3.41
N THR A 95 17.37 -3.72 -2.41
CA THR A 95 18.70 -3.40 -1.88
C THR A 95 19.86 -3.81 -2.80
N TRP A 96 19.62 -4.71 -3.76
CA TRP A 96 20.64 -5.14 -4.74
C TRP A 96 20.60 -4.35 -6.06
N THR A 97 19.86 -3.26 -6.10
CA THR A 97 19.82 -2.30 -7.21
C THR A 97 20.17 -0.90 -6.70
N ASN A 98 20.47 0.03 -7.60
CA ASN A 98 20.73 1.42 -7.21
C ASN A 98 19.44 2.23 -7.07
N VAL A 99 19.55 3.47 -6.57
CA VAL A 99 18.41 4.39 -6.36
C VAL A 99 17.64 4.60 -7.66
N ARG A 100 18.32 4.93 -8.75
CA ARG A 100 17.70 5.17 -10.06
C ARG A 100 16.90 3.96 -10.55
N GLN A 101 17.45 2.75 -10.40
CA GLN A 101 16.76 1.52 -10.78
C GLN A 101 15.52 1.26 -9.93
N ASN A 102 15.59 1.52 -8.62
CA ASN A 102 14.42 1.43 -7.74
C ASN A 102 13.29 2.36 -8.21
N VAL A 103 13.63 3.62 -8.51
CA VAL A 103 12.65 4.61 -8.98
C VAL A 103 12.10 4.22 -10.37
N ALA A 104 12.96 3.75 -11.28
CA ALA A 104 12.54 3.33 -12.62
C ALA A 104 11.55 2.15 -12.58
N MET A 105 11.76 1.20 -11.66
CA MET A 105 10.83 0.08 -11.46
C MET A 105 9.48 0.52 -10.86
N ALA A 106 9.49 1.49 -9.97
CA ALA A 106 8.30 1.98 -9.31
C ALA A 106 7.47 2.91 -10.20
N SER A 107 8.10 3.72 -11.04
CA SER A 107 7.43 4.77 -11.81
C SER A 107 6.47 4.23 -12.88
N GLY A 108 6.77 3.07 -13.46
CA GLY A 108 5.99 2.50 -14.57
C GLY A 108 5.92 3.38 -15.82
N VAL A 109 6.61 4.53 -15.84
CA VAL A 109 6.64 5.51 -16.94
C VAL A 109 7.77 5.16 -17.90
N GLY A 110 7.47 5.15 -19.20
CA GLY A 110 8.41 4.79 -20.25
C GLY A 110 8.15 3.40 -20.85
N LYS A 111 8.29 3.31 -22.18
CA LYS A 111 8.08 2.07 -22.94
C LYS A 111 9.34 1.22 -22.98
N THR A 112 10.52 1.86 -22.99
CA THR A 112 11.82 1.18 -23.00
C THR A 112 12.51 1.31 -21.63
N PRO A 113 13.48 0.45 -21.33
CA PRO A 113 14.29 0.60 -20.11
C PRO A 113 15.00 1.94 -20.03
N GLU A 114 15.51 2.44 -21.16
CA GLU A 114 16.21 3.71 -21.25
C GLU A 114 15.29 4.88 -20.91
N GLU A 115 14.08 4.94 -21.49
CA GLU A 115 13.07 5.94 -21.15
C GLU A 115 12.71 5.92 -19.66
N ARG A 116 12.59 4.73 -19.07
CA ARG A 116 12.29 4.59 -17.63
C ARG A 116 13.43 5.14 -16.76
N TYR A 117 14.68 4.92 -17.17
CA TYR A 117 15.83 5.44 -16.44
C TYR A 117 15.95 6.97 -16.55
N GLU A 118 15.65 7.55 -17.70
CA GLU A 118 15.61 9.01 -17.87
C GLU A 118 14.55 9.64 -16.97
N HIS A 119 13.32 9.13 -17.03
CA HIS A 119 12.24 9.60 -16.13
C HIS A 119 12.59 9.40 -14.65
N ALA A 120 13.23 8.29 -14.30
CA ALA A 120 13.66 8.05 -12.93
C ALA A 120 14.64 9.12 -12.44
N LEU A 121 15.58 9.55 -13.29
CA LEU A 121 16.51 10.62 -12.96
C LEU A 121 15.82 11.96 -12.71
N GLU A 122 14.74 12.27 -13.43
CA GLU A 122 13.95 13.47 -13.18
C GLU A 122 13.35 13.45 -11.76
N TYR A 123 12.78 12.32 -11.33
CA TYR A 123 12.25 12.17 -9.97
C TYR A 123 13.35 12.24 -8.90
N VAL A 124 14.51 11.61 -9.16
CA VAL A 124 15.67 11.66 -8.25
C VAL A 124 16.17 13.09 -8.07
N ARG A 125 16.24 13.89 -9.16
CA ARG A 125 16.58 15.31 -9.13
C ARG A 125 15.56 16.14 -8.37
N LEU A 126 14.26 15.84 -8.56
CA LEU A 126 13.19 16.57 -7.89
C LEU A 126 13.32 16.55 -6.36
N VAL A 127 13.91 15.48 -5.82
CA VAL A 127 14.14 15.33 -4.37
C VAL A 127 15.59 15.62 -3.95
N GLY A 128 16.44 16.12 -4.87
CA GLY A 128 17.82 16.53 -4.59
C GLY A 128 18.76 15.35 -4.31
N LEU A 129 18.54 14.20 -4.92
CA LEU A 129 19.33 12.98 -4.73
C LEU A 129 20.11 12.57 -5.99
N GLU A 130 20.37 13.49 -6.93
CA GLU A 130 21.08 13.16 -8.18
C GLU A 130 22.46 12.57 -7.96
N ASP A 131 23.21 13.06 -6.97
CA ASP A 131 24.54 12.57 -6.62
C ASP A 131 24.51 11.14 -6.04
N CYS A 132 23.33 10.69 -5.62
CA CYS A 132 23.09 9.37 -5.05
C CYS A 132 22.42 8.41 -6.03
N ALA A 133 22.16 8.81 -7.27
CA ALA A 133 21.36 8.03 -8.23
C ALA A 133 21.91 6.63 -8.48
N ASP A 134 23.21 6.48 -8.49
CA ASP A 134 23.92 5.21 -8.76
C ASP A 134 24.36 4.46 -7.48
N LEU A 135 24.09 5.02 -6.30
CA LEU A 135 24.37 4.36 -5.03
C LEU A 135 23.31 3.30 -4.71
N SER A 136 23.70 2.29 -3.94
CA SER A 136 22.75 1.35 -3.35
C SER A 136 21.90 2.04 -2.27
N PRO A 137 20.59 1.71 -2.13
CA PRO A 137 19.76 2.25 -1.06
C PRO A 137 20.33 2.04 0.36
N VAL A 138 21.14 1.00 0.58
CA VAL A 138 21.77 0.74 1.88
C VAL A 138 22.92 1.69 2.20
N GLU A 139 23.45 2.40 1.19
CA GLU A 139 24.49 3.42 1.35
C GLU A 139 23.92 4.80 1.68
N LEU A 140 22.60 4.96 1.57
CA LEU A 140 21.93 6.19 1.95
C LEU A 140 21.71 6.21 3.46
N SER A 141 22.01 7.36 4.09
CA SER A 141 21.65 7.57 5.49
C SER A 141 20.12 7.64 5.65
N THR A 142 19.62 7.02 6.66
CA THR A 142 18.21 7.14 7.11
C THR A 142 17.93 8.51 7.72
#